data_2be79cf538145ab3603b7fa447ada7b5
#
_entry.id   2be79cf538145ab3603b7fa447ada7b5
#
_cell.length_a   1.000
_cell.length_b   1.000
_cell.length_c   1.000
_cell.angle_alpha   90.00
_cell.angle_beta   90.00
_cell.angle_gamma   90.00
#
_symmetry.space_group_name_H-M   'P 1'
#
loop_
_entity.id
_entity.type
_entity.pdbx_description
1 polymer ?
#
loop_
_entity_poly.entity_id
_entity_poly.type
_entity_poly.pdbx_seq_one_letter_code
_entity_poly.pdbx_strand_id
1 'polypeptide(L)'
;MSTSGAFASMRLRILRHGPHDERGFGLVVGSIVASGVVVLAALGISGTVHPSWLTVGIFAFGAFWAIGPILLPGSSATLDPQWFRTLPARPTRIARDLAASEAMSVGTVVTAIALCSFFVVAAAHGPGAVVVAALALAAQLMFLLWLGRCVASVVAGLLRTAAGMWVAAVQMSLLLAVSFAGWVPVAAAVLPNLGDGGTELLTPSGAGAVPTGIENLLLALPTGWGLAAVLAATTSASLVSVAVPLLGLVAGAMLLRGVWIVMTASELRRPPARTPSNVTASPTASTGRPRPGGPTRAVFDREITTWFRDPHRRLGAIHAWITPLVMVALVAPTSWSWALPFIGVMAAVLGAMVAVNTYALDGTALWQILTTPGAIRADVRGRQLAWLLLFGIPTSALTLALCLVSESPLAAVAFGMTLAATGAACASAPWLGVLMPAIGPDARERVALSSRTGNPAGAQYTIFAIVLAVAVLPPVLIHLSGADVPWPVHPFLGAAIGVGAVVGLSSPTRSRFRRTGPALLSAMESGDSSRLRRSPRASSRVVREAS
;
A
#
# COMPACT_ATOMS: atom_id res chain seq x y z
N MET A 1 25.79 18.34 -24.17
CA MET A 1 24.84 18.16 -23.04
C MET A 1 25.60 17.58 -21.87
N SER A 2 25.45 18.15 -20.68
CA SER A 2 26.01 17.54 -19.46
C SER A 2 25.32 16.20 -19.20
N THR A 3 26.02 15.23 -18.65
CA THR A 3 25.47 13.90 -18.32
C THR A 3 24.23 14.02 -17.40
N SER A 4 24.22 15.00 -16.50
CA SER A 4 23.06 15.30 -15.63
C SER A 4 21.82 15.76 -16.43
N GLY A 5 22.00 16.55 -17.49
CA GLY A 5 20.90 16.96 -18.37
C GLY A 5 20.31 15.78 -19.17
N ALA A 6 21.13 14.79 -19.54
CA ALA A 6 20.67 13.58 -20.20
C ALA A 6 19.77 12.72 -19.27
N PHE A 7 20.15 12.51 -18.00
CA PHE A 7 19.34 11.79 -17.02
C PHE A 7 18.03 12.51 -16.71
N ALA A 8 18.06 13.84 -16.57
CA ALA A 8 16.85 14.63 -16.37
C ALA A 8 15.88 14.51 -17.56
N SER A 9 16.40 14.61 -18.81
CA SER A 9 15.57 14.47 -20.02
C SER A 9 15.01 13.05 -20.19
N MET A 10 15.79 12.02 -19.87
CA MET A 10 15.35 10.63 -19.88
C MET A 10 14.21 10.42 -18.87
N ARG A 11 14.36 10.97 -17.66
CA ARG A 11 13.32 10.88 -16.64
C ARG A 11 12.03 11.59 -17.06
N LEU A 12 12.13 12.78 -17.62
CA LEU A 12 10.97 13.51 -18.16
C LEU A 12 10.29 12.73 -19.28
N ARG A 13 11.04 12.07 -20.17
CA ARG A 13 10.48 11.19 -21.20
C ARG A 13 9.76 9.99 -20.59
N ILE A 14 10.34 9.32 -19.60
CA ILE A 14 9.69 8.24 -18.87
C ILE A 14 8.43 8.77 -18.17
N LEU A 15 8.46 9.97 -17.59
CA LEU A 15 7.29 10.62 -17.01
C LEU A 15 6.21 10.96 -18.04
N ARG A 16 6.54 11.28 -19.27
CA ARG A 16 5.57 11.59 -20.33
C ARG A 16 4.98 10.35 -21.00
N HIS A 17 5.74 9.29 -21.19
CA HIS A 17 5.37 8.14 -22.02
C HIS A 17 5.06 6.85 -21.23
N GLY A 18 5.28 6.82 -19.92
CA GLY A 18 4.94 5.64 -19.12
C GLY A 18 3.43 5.52 -18.85
N PRO A 19 2.99 4.40 -18.24
CA PRO A 19 1.57 4.12 -18.02
C PRO A 19 0.89 5.27 -17.27
N HIS A 20 -0.14 5.84 -17.90
CA HIS A 20 -0.84 7.03 -17.40
C HIS A 20 -1.67 6.75 -16.16
N ASP A 21 -2.22 5.55 -16.05
CA ASP A 21 -3.21 5.18 -15.02
C ASP A 21 -2.64 5.23 -13.60
N GLU A 22 -1.43 4.73 -13.39
CA GLU A 22 -0.79 4.68 -12.07
C GLU A 22 -0.31 6.06 -11.58
N ARG A 23 0.13 6.91 -12.52
CA ARG A 23 0.63 8.25 -12.21
C ARG A 23 -0.49 9.23 -11.96
N GLY A 24 -1.55 9.14 -12.77
CA GLY A 24 -2.76 9.93 -12.59
C GLY A 24 -3.34 9.70 -11.21
N PHE A 25 -3.45 8.45 -10.78
CA PHE A 25 -3.93 8.09 -9.44
C PHE A 25 -3.04 8.67 -8.34
N GLY A 26 -1.72 8.47 -8.41
CA GLY A 26 -0.77 9.02 -7.42
C GLY A 26 -0.77 10.55 -7.34
N LEU A 27 -0.91 11.23 -8.49
CA LEU A 27 -1.06 12.67 -8.54
C LEU A 27 -2.38 13.13 -7.91
N VAL A 28 -3.51 12.52 -8.30
CA VAL A 28 -4.83 12.92 -7.80
C VAL A 28 -4.93 12.69 -6.29
N VAL A 29 -4.67 11.48 -5.82
CA VAL A 29 -4.76 11.15 -4.38
C VAL A 29 -3.72 11.94 -3.58
N GLY A 30 -2.48 12.03 -4.07
CA GLY A 30 -1.43 12.81 -3.41
C GLY A 30 -1.79 14.29 -3.32
N SER A 31 -2.35 14.88 -4.39
CA SER A 31 -2.77 16.28 -4.39
C SER A 31 -3.96 16.53 -3.46
N ILE A 32 -4.91 15.60 -3.37
CA ILE A 32 -6.03 15.71 -2.41
C ILE A 32 -5.49 15.75 -0.98
N VAL A 33 -4.60 14.81 -0.61
CA VAL A 33 -3.99 14.78 0.73
C VAL A 33 -3.15 16.03 0.99
N ALA A 34 -2.35 16.46 0.02
CA ALA A 34 -1.53 17.67 0.13
C ALA A 34 -2.39 18.93 0.30
N SER A 35 -3.48 19.04 -0.47
CA SER A 35 -4.43 20.15 -0.35
C SER A 35 -5.13 20.14 1.01
N GLY A 36 -5.38 18.97 1.59
CA GLY A 36 -5.91 18.85 2.95
C GLY A 36 -5.03 19.53 4.00
N VAL A 37 -3.70 19.45 3.87
CA VAL A 37 -2.76 20.16 4.76
C VAL A 37 -2.85 21.67 4.57
N VAL A 38 -3.01 22.13 3.34
CA VAL A 38 -3.18 23.58 3.05
C VAL A 38 -4.51 24.10 3.61
N VAL A 39 -5.58 23.34 3.44
CA VAL A 39 -6.90 23.65 4.02
C VAL A 39 -6.82 23.68 5.54
N LEU A 40 -6.12 22.73 6.16
CA LEU A 40 -5.92 22.69 7.61
C LEU A 40 -5.20 23.96 8.12
N ALA A 41 -4.21 24.47 7.38
CA ALA A 41 -3.56 25.75 7.68
C ALA A 41 -4.52 26.94 7.59
N ALA A 42 -5.36 26.98 6.55
CA ALA A 42 -6.36 28.03 6.36
C ALA A 42 -7.42 28.02 7.49
N LEU A 43 -7.90 26.82 7.87
CA LEU A 43 -8.83 26.65 8.99
C LEU A 43 -8.20 27.04 10.33
N GLY A 44 -6.91 26.82 10.52
CA GLY A 44 -6.17 27.27 11.70
C GLY A 44 -6.10 28.79 11.79
N ILE A 45 -5.87 29.49 10.66
CA ILE A 45 -5.83 30.96 10.62
C ILE A 45 -7.22 31.58 10.82
N SER A 46 -8.26 30.97 10.23
CA SER A 46 -9.64 31.42 10.42
C SER A 46 -10.17 31.21 11.86
N GLY A 47 -9.40 30.53 12.72
CA GLY A 47 -9.79 30.16 14.06
C GLY A 47 -10.84 29.02 14.12
N THR A 48 -11.16 28.41 13.00
CA THR A 48 -12.13 27.30 12.94
C THR A 48 -11.57 26.01 13.55
N VAL A 49 -10.25 25.81 13.47
CA VAL A 49 -9.53 24.67 14.04
C VAL A 49 -8.33 25.19 14.83
N HIS A 50 -7.98 24.54 15.94
CA HIS A 50 -6.81 24.95 16.70
C HIS A 50 -5.52 24.82 15.86
N PRO A 51 -4.65 25.84 15.81
CA PRO A 51 -3.45 25.84 14.94
C PRO A 51 -2.50 24.65 15.15
N SER A 52 -2.47 24.05 16.35
CA SER A 52 -1.64 22.89 16.66
C SER A 52 -1.94 21.65 15.80
N TRP A 53 -3.13 21.55 15.21
CA TRP A 53 -3.46 20.47 14.27
C TRP A 53 -2.67 20.56 12.97
N LEU A 54 -2.22 21.75 12.57
CA LEU A 54 -1.31 21.88 11.43
C LEU A 54 0.03 21.17 11.70
N THR A 55 0.53 21.24 12.94
CA THR A 55 1.76 20.53 13.35
C THR A 55 1.60 19.02 13.17
N VAL A 56 0.45 18.47 13.57
CA VAL A 56 0.12 17.05 13.36
C VAL A 56 0.01 16.73 11.86
N GLY A 57 -0.65 17.58 11.08
CA GLY A 57 -0.81 17.40 9.62
C GLY A 57 0.54 17.37 8.88
N ILE A 58 1.43 18.31 9.18
CA ILE A 58 2.79 18.38 8.60
C ILE A 58 3.62 17.17 9.02
N PHE A 59 3.55 16.78 10.31
CA PHE A 59 4.26 15.59 10.78
C PHE A 59 3.75 14.31 10.10
N ALA A 60 2.43 14.11 10.07
CA ALA A 60 1.82 12.94 9.42
C ALA A 60 2.20 12.88 7.93
N PHE A 61 2.17 14.02 7.23
CA PHE A 61 2.61 14.12 5.85
C PHE A 61 4.10 13.80 5.68
N GLY A 62 4.96 14.32 6.55
CA GLY A 62 6.39 14.03 6.55
C GLY A 62 6.72 12.57 6.87
N ALA A 63 6.02 11.99 7.84
CA ALA A 63 6.11 10.58 8.18
C ALA A 63 5.66 9.70 7.01
N PHE A 64 4.56 10.02 6.35
CA PHE A 64 4.12 9.34 5.13
C PHE A 64 5.18 9.38 4.02
N TRP A 65 5.90 10.50 3.88
CA TRP A 65 6.99 10.62 2.92
C TRP A 65 8.20 9.73 3.24
N ALA A 66 8.54 9.63 4.53
CA ALA A 66 9.61 8.74 4.97
C ALA A 66 9.27 7.27 4.74
N ILE A 67 7.99 6.93 4.81
CA ILE A 67 7.50 5.56 4.85
C ILE A 67 6.79 5.19 3.53
N GLY A 68 6.24 6.16 2.80
CA GLY A 68 5.46 5.99 1.57
C GLY A 68 6.16 5.25 0.42
N PRO A 69 7.47 5.43 0.18
CA PRO A 69 8.19 4.64 -0.83
C PRO A 69 8.16 3.13 -0.61
N ILE A 70 7.85 2.72 0.62
CA ILE A 70 7.72 1.31 1.00
C ILE A 70 6.30 0.82 0.72
N LEU A 71 5.30 1.70 0.91
CA LEU A 71 3.88 1.40 0.69
C LEU A 71 3.50 1.30 -0.78
N LEU A 72 4.14 2.09 -1.62
CA LEU A 72 3.86 2.18 -3.05
C LEU A 72 5.11 1.83 -3.87
N PRO A 73 5.54 0.55 -3.84
CA PRO A 73 6.66 0.12 -4.66
C PRO A 73 6.23 0.21 -6.13
N GLY A 74 6.60 1.25 -6.82
CA GLY A 74 6.25 1.44 -8.23
C GLY A 74 5.84 2.86 -8.61
N SER A 75 5.39 3.67 -7.66
CA SER A 75 5.00 5.06 -7.91
C SER A 75 6.18 5.97 -8.30
N SER A 76 7.39 5.56 -8.02
CA SER A 76 8.58 6.25 -8.48
C SER A 76 9.09 5.59 -9.76
N ALA A 77 8.89 6.22 -10.91
CA ALA A 77 9.69 5.94 -12.10
C ALA A 77 11.15 6.33 -11.83
N THR A 78 11.78 5.62 -10.91
CA THR A 78 13.19 5.77 -10.62
C THR A 78 13.95 5.14 -11.78
N LEU A 79 14.90 5.85 -12.32
CA LEU A 79 15.88 5.26 -13.19
C LEU A 79 16.62 4.20 -12.37
N ASP A 80 16.49 2.94 -12.74
CA ASP A 80 17.20 1.86 -12.03
C ASP A 80 18.71 2.06 -12.23
N PRO A 81 19.49 2.24 -11.17
CA PRO A 81 20.94 2.39 -11.29
C PRO A 81 21.59 1.24 -12.06
N GLN A 82 21.01 0.04 -12.01
CA GLN A 82 21.54 -1.13 -12.67
C GLN A 82 21.63 -1.01 -14.20
N TRP A 83 20.74 -0.22 -14.81
CA TRP A 83 20.79 0.04 -16.26
C TRP A 83 22.06 0.76 -16.72
N PHE A 84 22.70 1.48 -15.81
CA PHE A 84 23.86 2.32 -16.10
C PHE A 84 25.21 1.68 -15.74
N ARG A 85 25.20 0.41 -15.28
CA ARG A 85 26.45 -0.32 -14.93
C ARG A 85 27.41 -0.48 -16.08
N THR A 86 26.89 -0.61 -17.29
CA THR A 86 27.70 -0.80 -18.51
C THR A 86 28.31 0.49 -19.04
N LEU A 87 27.92 1.64 -18.47
CA LEU A 87 28.48 2.93 -18.90
C LEU A 87 29.94 3.05 -18.44
N PRO A 88 30.85 3.52 -19.33
CA PRO A 88 32.27 3.73 -19.02
C PRO A 88 32.47 5.00 -18.17
N ALA A 89 31.82 5.08 -17.01
CA ALA A 89 31.89 6.23 -16.12
C ALA A 89 32.07 5.77 -14.68
N ARG A 90 32.68 6.62 -13.84
CA ARG A 90 32.87 6.31 -12.42
C ARG A 90 31.51 6.18 -11.72
N PRO A 91 31.27 5.13 -10.93
CA PRO A 91 29.99 4.90 -10.25
C PRO A 91 29.51 6.10 -9.42
N THR A 92 30.45 6.81 -8.78
CA THR A 92 30.14 8.03 -8.00
C THR A 92 29.66 9.19 -8.87
N ARG A 93 30.13 9.29 -10.13
CA ARG A 93 29.65 10.31 -11.07
C ARG A 93 28.25 9.98 -11.53
N ILE A 94 28.00 8.73 -11.91
CA ILE A 94 26.65 8.27 -12.28
C ILE A 94 25.66 8.52 -11.13
N ALA A 95 26.04 8.17 -9.89
CA ALA A 95 25.20 8.39 -8.72
C ALA A 95 24.89 9.87 -8.47
N ARG A 96 25.86 10.78 -8.68
CA ARG A 96 25.63 12.24 -8.56
C ARG A 96 24.71 12.77 -9.64
N ASP A 97 24.87 12.31 -10.87
CA ASP A 97 24.05 12.73 -12.00
C ASP A 97 22.61 12.20 -11.87
N LEU A 98 22.43 10.98 -11.35
CA LEU A 98 21.13 10.43 -10.97
C LEU A 98 20.49 11.27 -9.85
N ALA A 99 21.26 11.64 -8.82
CA ALA A 99 20.79 12.47 -7.73
C ALA A 99 20.24 13.82 -8.23
N ALA A 100 20.88 14.44 -9.22
CA ALA A 100 20.39 15.69 -9.79
C ALA A 100 19.03 15.55 -10.49
N SER A 101 18.69 14.36 -11.01
CA SER A 101 17.41 14.08 -11.65
C SER A 101 16.29 13.74 -10.67
N GLU A 102 16.60 13.37 -9.41
CA GLU A 102 15.63 12.90 -8.43
C GLU A 102 14.59 13.94 -8.00
N ALA A 103 14.93 15.22 -8.07
CA ALA A 103 13.99 16.31 -7.79
C ALA A 103 12.78 16.34 -8.74
N MET A 104 12.93 15.75 -9.95
CA MET A 104 11.85 15.69 -10.94
C MET A 104 10.97 14.46 -10.70
N SER A 105 10.11 14.51 -9.70
CA SER A 105 9.18 13.41 -9.39
C SER A 105 7.79 13.94 -9.04
N VAL A 106 6.76 13.10 -9.24
CA VAL A 106 5.38 13.40 -8.83
C VAL A 106 5.32 13.71 -7.33
N GLY A 107 6.05 12.95 -6.53
CA GLY A 107 6.12 13.17 -5.10
C GLY A 107 6.67 14.55 -4.73
N THR A 108 7.65 15.08 -5.46
CA THR A 108 8.18 16.42 -5.23
C THR A 108 7.11 17.50 -5.42
N VAL A 109 6.27 17.37 -6.46
CA VAL A 109 5.16 18.29 -6.74
C VAL A 109 4.11 18.21 -5.62
N VAL A 110 3.69 17.01 -5.25
CA VAL A 110 2.73 16.79 -4.16
C VAL A 110 3.23 17.37 -2.84
N THR A 111 4.53 17.17 -2.55
CA THR A 111 5.13 17.73 -1.32
C THR A 111 5.20 19.25 -1.36
N ALA A 112 5.54 19.83 -2.50
CA ALA A 112 5.53 21.29 -2.65
C ALA A 112 4.13 21.86 -2.40
N ILE A 113 3.06 21.22 -2.91
CA ILE A 113 1.67 21.61 -2.64
C ILE A 113 1.37 21.58 -1.12
N ALA A 114 1.69 20.51 -0.42
CA ALA A 114 1.46 20.43 1.02
C ALA A 114 2.21 21.51 1.80
N LEU A 115 3.48 21.76 1.43
CA LEU A 115 4.32 22.78 2.07
C LEU A 115 3.91 24.22 1.71
N CYS A 116 3.03 24.44 0.72
CA CYS A 116 2.40 25.74 0.51
C CYS A 116 1.58 26.20 1.72
N SER A 117 1.21 25.30 2.63
CA SER A 117 0.64 25.64 3.96
C SER A 117 1.51 26.62 4.74
N PHE A 118 2.83 26.62 4.55
CA PHE A 118 3.75 27.58 5.17
C PHE A 118 3.48 29.03 4.72
N PHE A 119 3.15 29.22 3.42
CA PHE A 119 2.79 30.54 2.93
C PHE A 119 1.46 31.01 3.48
N VAL A 120 0.50 30.09 3.66
CA VAL A 120 -0.79 30.42 4.25
C VAL A 120 -0.60 30.96 5.67
N VAL A 121 0.24 30.28 6.49
CA VAL A 121 0.57 30.76 7.84
C VAL A 121 1.33 32.10 7.81
N ALA A 122 2.29 32.25 6.92
CA ALA A 122 3.15 33.44 6.86
C ALA A 122 2.46 34.68 6.30
N ALA A 123 1.48 34.53 5.40
CA ALA A 123 0.85 35.63 4.68
C ALA A 123 0.17 36.65 5.61
N ALA A 124 -0.36 36.22 6.75
CA ALA A 124 -0.99 37.08 7.74
C ALA A 124 0.02 37.91 8.58
N HIS A 125 1.34 37.60 8.49
CA HIS A 125 2.35 38.13 9.42
C HIS A 125 3.44 38.97 8.72
N GLY A 126 3.22 39.29 7.44
CA GLY A 126 4.04 40.24 6.70
C GLY A 126 5.17 39.62 5.83
N PRO A 127 5.87 40.44 5.05
CA PRO A 127 6.79 39.96 4.01
C PRO A 127 8.00 39.17 4.52
N GLY A 128 8.48 39.48 5.72
CA GLY A 128 9.58 38.74 6.35
C GLY A 128 9.22 37.28 6.62
N ALA A 129 8.03 37.03 7.15
CA ALA A 129 7.53 35.68 7.38
C ALA A 129 7.36 34.90 6.06
N VAL A 130 6.92 35.56 4.99
CA VAL A 130 6.78 34.95 3.66
C VAL A 130 8.14 34.52 3.09
N VAL A 131 9.19 35.33 3.28
CA VAL A 131 10.56 34.94 2.89
C VAL A 131 11.02 33.70 3.66
N VAL A 132 10.79 33.67 4.98
CA VAL A 132 11.12 32.50 5.81
C VAL A 132 10.32 31.28 5.35
N ALA A 133 9.04 31.42 5.01
CA ALA A 133 8.21 30.34 4.48
C ALA A 133 8.77 29.77 3.17
N ALA A 134 9.25 30.63 2.26
CA ALA A 134 9.90 30.20 1.01
C ALA A 134 11.18 29.39 1.26
N LEU A 135 12.02 29.85 2.19
CA LEU A 135 13.24 29.14 2.58
C LEU A 135 12.91 27.82 3.29
N ALA A 136 11.92 27.82 4.19
CA ALA A 136 11.46 26.64 4.90
C ALA A 136 10.88 25.59 3.94
N LEU A 137 10.07 26.02 2.96
CA LEU A 137 9.55 25.13 1.92
C LEU A 137 10.70 24.46 1.16
N ALA A 138 11.65 25.25 0.66
CA ALA A 138 12.76 24.71 -0.12
C ALA A 138 13.64 23.74 0.70
N ALA A 139 13.96 24.09 1.94
CA ALA A 139 14.79 23.28 2.83
C ALA A 139 14.05 21.99 3.24
N GLN A 140 12.77 22.08 3.65
CA GLN A 140 11.95 20.95 4.06
C GLN A 140 11.68 20.00 2.88
N LEU A 141 11.41 20.53 1.69
CA LEU A 141 11.22 19.75 0.47
C LEU A 141 12.47 18.92 0.16
N MET A 142 13.65 19.53 0.20
CA MET A 142 14.92 18.84 -0.03
C MET A 142 15.19 17.78 1.03
N PHE A 143 14.93 18.09 2.29
CA PHE A 143 15.11 17.13 3.39
C PHE A 143 14.21 15.90 3.22
N LEU A 144 12.90 16.10 3.00
CA LEU A 144 11.93 15.01 2.82
C LEU A 144 12.25 14.17 1.58
N LEU A 145 12.64 14.80 0.47
CA LEU A 145 13.05 14.10 -0.74
C LEU A 145 14.19 13.11 -0.46
N TRP A 146 15.26 13.58 0.17
CA TRP A 146 16.43 12.73 0.44
C TRP A 146 16.17 11.72 1.54
N LEU A 147 15.36 12.07 2.54
CA LEU A 147 14.91 11.13 3.57
C LEU A 147 14.17 9.94 2.92
N GLY A 148 13.18 10.22 2.10
CA GLY A 148 12.43 9.17 1.39
C GLY A 148 13.31 8.30 0.50
N ARG A 149 14.30 8.90 -0.19
CA ARG A 149 15.26 8.15 -1.02
C ARG A 149 16.20 7.26 -0.22
N CYS A 150 16.72 7.76 0.88
CA CYS A 150 17.57 6.96 1.77
C CYS A 150 16.78 5.79 2.38
N VAL A 151 15.56 6.05 2.89
CA VAL A 151 14.70 5.01 3.44
C VAL A 151 14.40 3.94 2.39
N ALA A 152 13.99 4.34 1.17
CA ALA A 152 13.72 3.41 0.08
C ALA A 152 14.94 2.54 -0.25
N SER A 153 16.15 3.12 -0.29
CA SER A 153 17.39 2.37 -0.57
C SER A 153 17.77 1.42 0.56
N VAL A 154 17.59 1.84 1.82
CA VAL A 154 17.83 0.99 3.00
C VAL A 154 16.88 -0.20 2.99
N VAL A 155 15.59 0.04 2.78
CA VAL A 155 14.57 -1.01 2.72
C VAL A 155 14.83 -1.97 1.56
N ALA A 156 15.14 -1.47 0.37
CA ALA A 156 15.53 -2.31 -0.76
C ALA A 156 16.76 -3.19 -0.45
N GLY A 157 17.71 -2.66 0.30
CA GLY A 157 18.86 -3.42 0.81
C GLY A 157 18.49 -4.48 1.85
N LEU A 158 17.64 -4.11 2.81
CA LEU A 158 17.15 -5.01 3.86
C LEU A 158 16.30 -6.14 3.29
N LEU A 159 15.45 -5.88 2.31
CA LEU A 159 14.59 -6.88 1.66
C LEU A 159 15.36 -8.02 1.00
N ARG A 160 16.67 -7.87 0.82
CA ARG A 160 17.57 -8.95 0.34
C ARG A 160 17.93 -9.96 1.43
N THR A 161 17.60 -9.67 2.69
CA THR A 161 17.89 -10.53 3.85
C THR A 161 16.60 -11.08 4.46
N ALA A 162 16.67 -12.26 5.09
CA ALA A 162 15.52 -12.84 5.78
C ALA A 162 15.02 -11.93 6.94
N ALA A 163 15.94 -11.34 7.71
CA ALA A 163 15.59 -10.41 8.77
C ALA A 163 14.92 -9.14 8.23
N GLY A 164 15.45 -8.58 7.14
CA GLY A 164 14.88 -7.39 6.51
C GLY A 164 13.48 -7.61 5.96
N MET A 165 13.17 -8.82 5.52
CA MET A 165 11.81 -9.18 5.10
C MET A 165 10.81 -9.06 6.27
N TRP A 166 11.19 -9.51 7.48
CA TRP A 166 10.37 -9.36 8.67
C TRP A 166 10.21 -7.89 9.09
N VAL A 167 11.30 -7.14 9.07
CA VAL A 167 11.29 -5.69 9.37
C VAL A 167 10.35 -4.95 8.41
N ALA A 168 10.45 -5.22 7.11
CA ALA A 168 9.57 -4.62 6.11
C ALA A 168 8.10 -5.03 6.30
N ALA A 169 7.84 -6.30 6.65
CA ALA A 169 6.48 -6.77 6.92
C ALA A 169 5.86 -6.06 8.13
N VAL A 170 6.60 -5.97 9.23
CA VAL A 170 6.15 -5.27 10.46
C VAL A 170 5.93 -3.79 10.17
N GLN A 171 6.86 -3.14 9.49
CA GLN A 171 6.75 -1.73 9.14
C GLN A 171 5.55 -1.46 8.24
N MET A 172 5.33 -2.27 7.19
CA MET A 172 4.16 -2.18 6.33
C MET A 172 2.86 -2.37 7.11
N SER A 173 2.86 -3.35 8.03
CA SER A 173 1.72 -3.64 8.88
C SER A 173 1.38 -2.48 9.81
N LEU A 174 2.40 -1.89 10.44
CA LEU A 174 2.21 -0.73 11.31
C LEU A 174 1.60 0.45 10.56
N LEU A 175 2.08 0.69 9.34
CA LEU A 175 1.57 1.78 8.50
C LEU A 175 0.14 1.57 8.06
N LEU A 176 -0.19 0.36 7.57
CA LEU A 176 -1.55 0.04 7.20
C LEU A 176 -2.47 0.15 8.42
N ALA A 177 -2.04 -0.35 9.58
CA ALA A 177 -2.81 -0.26 10.80
C ALA A 177 -3.06 1.19 11.23
N VAL A 178 -2.02 2.03 11.20
CA VAL A 178 -2.15 3.48 11.49
C VAL A 178 -3.02 4.16 10.45
N SER A 179 -2.92 3.81 9.17
CA SER A 179 -3.76 4.39 8.11
C SER A 179 -5.24 4.03 8.27
N PHE A 180 -5.55 2.80 8.70
CA PHE A 180 -6.94 2.34 8.85
C PHE A 180 -7.54 2.60 10.23
N ALA A 181 -6.75 2.53 11.29
CA ALA A 181 -7.22 2.63 12.68
C ALA A 181 -6.50 3.70 13.52
N GLY A 182 -5.44 4.34 13.02
CA GLY A 182 -4.69 5.33 13.80
C GLY A 182 -5.47 6.60 14.13
N TRP A 183 -6.54 6.88 13.41
CA TRP A 183 -7.46 7.98 13.72
C TRP A 183 -8.40 7.66 14.89
N VAL A 184 -8.63 6.37 15.19
CA VAL A 184 -9.57 5.93 16.25
C VAL A 184 -9.17 6.43 17.63
N PRO A 185 -7.92 6.28 18.12
CA PRO A 185 -7.53 6.85 19.40
C PRO A 185 -7.73 8.35 19.50
N VAL A 186 -7.46 9.07 18.39
CA VAL A 186 -7.66 10.52 18.32
C VAL A 186 -9.15 10.86 18.38
N ALA A 187 -9.97 10.19 17.56
CA ALA A 187 -11.41 10.39 17.55
C ALA A 187 -12.04 10.01 18.90
N ALA A 188 -11.65 8.90 19.49
CA ALA A 188 -12.14 8.45 20.79
C ALA A 188 -11.79 9.41 21.94
N ALA A 189 -10.68 10.15 21.83
CA ALA A 189 -10.29 11.14 22.80
C ALA A 189 -11.00 12.51 22.59
N VAL A 190 -11.30 12.85 21.33
CA VAL A 190 -11.83 14.18 20.95
C VAL A 190 -13.35 14.21 20.93
N LEU A 191 -14.02 13.21 20.33
CA LEU A 191 -15.47 13.23 20.11
C LEU A 191 -16.31 13.30 21.41
N PRO A 192 -15.96 12.64 22.52
CA PRO A 192 -16.71 12.77 23.77
C PRO A 192 -16.68 14.19 24.36
N ASN A 193 -15.66 14.99 24.03
CA ASN A 193 -15.50 16.36 24.49
C ASN A 193 -16.24 17.39 23.62
N LEU A 194 -16.83 16.91 22.52
CA LEU A 194 -17.61 17.73 21.58
C LEU A 194 -19.10 17.77 21.96
N GLY A 195 -19.48 17.95 23.22
CA GLY A 195 -20.81 18.10 23.77
C GLY A 195 -22.05 17.83 22.89
N ASP A 196 -23.23 17.66 23.48
CA ASP A 196 -24.49 17.28 22.79
C ASP A 196 -25.01 18.28 21.72
N GLY A 197 -24.28 19.35 21.44
CA GLY A 197 -24.56 20.32 20.38
C GLY A 197 -23.72 20.09 19.15
N GLY A 198 -24.09 19.14 18.28
CA GLY A 198 -23.38 18.82 17.04
C GLY A 198 -23.10 19.96 16.04
N THR A 199 -23.36 21.22 16.43
CA THR A 199 -22.99 22.46 15.73
C THR A 199 -21.70 23.09 16.26
N GLU A 200 -21.20 22.68 17.44
CA GLU A 200 -19.96 23.21 18.01
C GLU A 200 -18.68 22.58 17.46
N LEU A 201 -18.79 21.60 16.58
CA LEU A 201 -17.65 20.98 15.85
C LEU A 201 -16.81 22.01 15.07
N LEU A 202 -17.36 23.17 14.81
CA LEU A 202 -16.76 24.25 14.03
C LEU A 202 -16.41 25.48 14.86
N THR A 203 -16.61 25.46 16.19
CA THR A 203 -16.22 26.59 17.02
C THR A 203 -14.77 26.47 17.49
N PRO A 204 -14.01 27.58 17.59
CA PRO A 204 -12.60 27.56 17.98
C PRO A 204 -12.32 26.93 19.35
N SER A 205 -13.34 26.81 20.18
CA SER A 205 -13.30 26.17 21.51
C SER A 205 -13.56 24.66 21.49
N GLY A 206 -14.12 24.12 20.42
CA GLY A 206 -14.57 22.71 20.37
C GLY A 206 -13.52 21.67 19.96
N ALA A 207 -12.62 21.98 19.02
CA ALA A 207 -11.50 21.11 18.69
C ALA A 207 -10.35 21.39 19.67
N GLY A 208 -10.26 20.64 20.75
CA GLY A 208 -9.23 20.79 21.77
C GLY A 208 -7.82 20.93 21.18
N ALA A 209 -7.01 21.79 21.78
CA ALA A 209 -5.60 21.93 21.40
C ALA A 209 -4.89 20.58 21.52
N VAL A 210 -4.00 20.28 20.58
CA VAL A 210 -3.06 19.18 20.74
C VAL A 210 -2.27 19.43 22.03
N PRO A 211 -2.11 18.43 22.92
CA PRO A 211 -1.34 18.61 24.13
C PRO A 211 0.02 19.23 23.83
N THR A 212 0.39 20.30 24.54
CA THR A 212 1.62 21.08 24.28
C THR A 212 2.88 20.23 24.28
N GLY A 213 2.92 19.17 25.09
CA GLY A 213 4.04 18.22 25.09
C GLY A 213 4.17 17.47 23.75
N ILE A 214 3.05 17.08 23.15
CA ILE A 214 3.04 16.39 21.84
C ILE A 214 3.41 17.39 20.75
N GLU A 215 2.83 18.56 20.73
CA GLU A 215 3.12 19.62 19.76
C GLU A 215 4.62 19.98 19.76
N ASN A 216 5.20 20.22 20.92
CA ASN A 216 6.62 20.50 21.07
C ASN A 216 7.50 19.34 20.60
N LEU A 217 7.11 18.09 20.87
CA LEU A 217 7.82 16.91 20.39
C LEU A 217 7.78 16.86 18.85
N LEU A 218 6.63 17.10 18.22
CA LEU A 218 6.49 17.07 16.77
C LEU A 218 7.29 18.20 16.10
N LEU A 219 7.31 19.39 16.68
CA LEU A 219 8.12 20.51 16.21
C LEU A 219 9.64 20.30 16.43
N ALA A 220 10.02 19.52 17.43
CA ALA A 220 11.42 19.15 17.66
C ALA A 220 11.96 18.12 16.67
N LEU A 221 11.08 17.40 15.97
CA LEU A 221 11.48 16.45 14.94
C LEU A 221 11.82 17.16 13.62
N PRO A 222 12.78 16.65 12.82
CA PRO A 222 13.18 17.29 11.56
C PRO A 222 12.04 17.48 10.55
N THR A 223 10.99 16.66 10.64
CA THR A 223 9.77 16.81 9.82
C THR A 223 8.95 18.06 10.16
N GLY A 224 9.07 18.57 11.39
CA GLY A 224 8.41 19.78 11.89
C GLY A 224 9.26 21.05 11.82
N TRP A 225 10.58 20.96 11.57
CA TRP A 225 11.48 22.11 11.64
C TRP A 225 11.14 23.25 10.69
N GLY A 226 10.61 22.93 9.48
CA GLY A 226 10.17 23.97 8.55
C GLY A 226 9.02 24.80 9.13
N LEU A 227 8.02 24.13 9.71
CA LEU A 227 6.92 24.81 10.39
C LEU A 227 7.40 25.59 11.63
N ALA A 228 8.28 25.00 12.42
CA ALA A 228 8.86 25.66 13.59
C ALA A 228 9.57 26.98 13.22
N ALA A 229 10.34 26.99 12.12
CA ALA A 229 10.98 28.22 11.62
C ALA A 229 9.95 29.27 11.18
N VAL A 230 8.87 28.87 10.52
CA VAL A 230 7.78 29.77 10.11
C VAL A 230 7.06 30.34 11.32
N LEU A 231 6.69 29.51 12.30
CA LEU A 231 6.05 29.96 13.55
C LEU A 231 6.95 30.91 14.35
N ALA A 232 8.27 30.63 14.40
CA ALA A 232 9.22 31.54 15.02
C ALA A 232 9.27 32.91 14.31
N ALA A 233 9.14 32.94 12.99
CA ALA A 233 9.12 34.19 12.22
C ALA A 233 7.81 34.97 12.41
N THR A 234 6.68 34.30 12.69
CA THR A 234 5.38 34.96 12.94
C THR A 234 5.30 35.57 14.34
N THR A 235 6.01 35.02 15.31
CA THR A 235 6.03 35.50 16.70
C THR A 235 7.14 36.53 16.97
N SER A 236 7.84 37.02 15.93
CA SER A 236 9.00 37.93 16.06
C SER A 236 10.08 37.40 17.02
N ALA A 237 10.22 36.06 17.04
CA ALA A 237 11.23 35.39 17.83
C ALA A 237 12.65 35.72 17.36
N SER A 238 13.65 35.33 18.12
CA SER A 238 15.06 35.61 17.80
C SER A 238 15.45 35.02 16.41
N LEU A 239 16.39 35.68 15.72
CA LEU A 239 16.92 35.15 14.46
C LEU A 239 17.45 33.72 14.60
N VAL A 240 17.94 33.36 15.77
CA VAL A 240 18.46 32.01 16.07
C VAL A 240 17.36 30.96 16.00
N SER A 241 16.15 31.25 16.52
CA SER A 241 15.01 30.31 16.48
C SER A 241 14.49 30.06 15.07
N VAL A 242 14.72 30.96 14.13
CA VAL A 242 14.44 30.76 12.70
C VAL A 242 15.59 30.05 11.99
N ALA A 243 16.83 30.47 12.25
CA ALA A 243 18.00 30.00 11.52
C ALA A 243 18.39 28.55 11.86
N VAL A 244 18.32 28.17 13.14
CA VAL A 244 18.73 26.82 13.59
C VAL A 244 17.91 25.70 12.91
N PRO A 245 16.58 25.71 12.88
CA PRO A 245 15.81 24.70 12.16
C PRO A 245 16.10 24.67 10.65
N LEU A 246 16.24 25.84 10.01
CA LEU A 246 16.52 25.93 8.56
C LEU A 246 17.90 25.36 8.24
N LEU A 247 18.93 25.74 8.98
CA LEU A 247 20.29 25.22 8.80
C LEU A 247 20.36 23.71 9.09
N GLY A 248 19.63 23.26 10.10
CA GLY A 248 19.48 21.84 10.42
C GLY A 248 18.87 21.05 9.26
N LEU A 249 17.80 21.57 8.63
CA LEU A 249 17.18 20.95 7.44
C LEU A 249 18.13 20.88 6.25
N VAL A 250 18.85 21.98 5.96
CA VAL A 250 19.81 22.03 4.86
C VAL A 250 20.96 21.05 5.13
N ALA A 251 21.53 21.06 6.32
CA ALA A 251 22.60 20.14 6.71
C ALA A 251 22.13 18.68 6.64
N GLY A 252 20.95 18.38 7.17
CA GLY A 252 20.33 17.06 7.09
C GLY A 252 20.08 16.61 5.64
N ALA A 253 19.56 17.49 4.80
CA ALA A 253 19.34 17.21 3.38
C ALA A 253 20.65 16.90 2.64
N MET A 254 21.72 17.66 2.91
CA MET A 254 23.03 17.44 2.30
C MET A 254 23.66 16.13 2.78
N LEU A 255 23.56 15.83 4.07
CA LEU A 255 24.01 14.55 4.65
C LEU A 255 23.27 13.37 3.99
N LEU A 256 21.95 13.38 3.98
CA LEU A 256 21.12 12.33 3.38
C LEU A 256 21.41 12.15 1.89
N ARG A 257 21.57 13.25 1.15
CA ARG A 257 22.01 13.21 -0.25
C ARG A 257 23.36 12.52 -0.41
N GLY A 258 24.33 12.85 0.45
CA GLY A 258 25.65 12.21 0.45
C GLY A 258 25.57 10.71 0.71
N VAL A 259 24.82 10.32 1.74
CA VAL A 259 24.55 8.91 2.07
C VAL A 259 23.92 8.19 0.88
N TRP A 260 22.89 8.75 0.26
CA TRP A 260 22.24 8.15 -0.90
C TRP A 260 23.20 7.95 -2.09
N ILE A 261 24.04 8.94 -2.38
CA ILE A 261 25.06 8.84 -3.45
C ILE A 261 26.03 7.69 -3.16
N VAL A 262 26.49 7.55 -1.92
CA VAL A 262 27.41 6.46 -1.51
C VAL A 262 26.70 5.10 -1.65
N MET A 263 25.47 4.98 -1.19
CA MET A 263 24.67 3.75 -1.32
C MET A 263 24.49 3.35 -2.78
N THR A 264 24.06 4.29 -3.64
CA THR A 264 23.85 4.05 -5.06
C THR A 264 25.16 3.72 -5.78
N ALA A 265 26.24 4.40 -5.47
CA ALA A 265 27.57 4.08 -6.02
C ALA A 265 28.05 2.68 -5.59
N SER A 266 27.73 2.24 -4.37
CA SER A 266 28.05 0.90 -3.89
C SER A 266 27.24 -0.18 -4.62
N GLU A 267 25.98 0.09 -4.93
CA GLU A 267 25.12 -0.79 -5.74
C GLU A 267 25.62 -0.95 -7.17
N LEU A 268 26.10 0.13 -7.79
CA LEU A 268 26.71 0.09 -9.11
C LEU A 268 28.00 -0.73 -9.17
N ARG A 269 28.73 -0.84 -8.07
CA ARG A 269 29.96 -1.66 -7.97
C ARG A 269 29.70 -3.14 -7.72
N ARG A 270 28.53 -3.52 -7.22
CA ARG A 270 28.22 -4.92 -6.94
C ARG A 270 28.10 -5.69 -8.27
N PRO A 271 28.71 -6.89 -8.39
CA PRO A 271 28.50 -7.72 -9.58
C PRO A 271 26.99 -7.98 -9.76
N PRO A 272 26.52 -8.12 -11.01
CA PRO A 272 25.14 -8.53 -11.25
C PRO A 272 24.91 -9.80 -10.43
N ALA A 273 23.79 -9.84 -9.71
CA ALA A 273 23.40 -11.06 -9.01
C ALA A 273 23.42 -12.17 -10.06
N ARG A 274 24.31 -13.14 -9.88
CA ARG A 274 24.29 -14.32 -10.75
C ARG A 274 22.89 -14.88 -10.64
N THR A 275 22.16 -14.87 -11.72
CA THR A 275 21.01 -15.75 -11.85
C THR A 275 21.51 -17.11 -11.40
N PRO A 276 20.94 -17.76 -10.39
CA PRO A 276 21.31 -19.11 -10.08
C PRO A 276 21.02 -19.93 -11.33
N SER A 277 22.00 -19.92 -12.27
CA SER A 277 22.06 -20.87 -13.36
C SER A 277 22.26 -22.20 -12.64
N ASN A 278 21.26 -23.01 -12.68
CA ASN A 278 21.22 -24.30 -12.00
C ASN A 278 20.93 -24.19 -10.48
N VAL A 279 19.74 -23.69 -10.10
CA VAL A 279 18.96 -24.63 -9.33
C VAL A 279 18.77 -25.82 -10.30
N THR A 280 19.76 -26.70 -10.39
CA THR A 280 19.48 -28.11 -10.56
C THR A 280 18.39 -28.31 -9.53
N ALA A 281 17.13 -28.27 -10.00
CA ALA A 281 16.04 -28.85 -9.27
C ALA A 281 16.61 -30.25 -8.97
N SER A 282 17.23 -30.38 -7.79
CA SER A 282 17.49 -31.71 -7.28
C SER A 282 16.15 -32.36 -7.47
N PRO A 283 16.05 -33.37 -8.31
CA PRO A 283 14.88 -34.21 -8.33
C PRO A 283 14.93 -35.02 -7.02
N THR A 284 14.89 -34.35 -5.88
CA THR A 284 14.17 -34.87 -4.77
C THR A 284 12.72 -34.83 -5.24
N ALA A 285 12.48 -35.60 -6.33
CA ALA A 285 11.22 -36.27 -6.46
C ALA A 285 10.94 -36.77 -5.07
N SER A 286 10.07 -36.06 -4.36
CA SER A 286 9.50 -36.62 -3.16
C SER A 286 8.91 -37.94 -3.65
N THR A 287 9.65 -39.05 -3.41
CA THR A 287 9.17 -40.41 -3.54
C THR A 287 8.06 -40.65 -2.51
N GLY A 288 7.43 -39.56 -2.07
CA GLY A 288 6.19 -39.58 -1.30
C GLY A 288 5.15 -40.24 -2.18
N ARG A 289 4.74 -41.44 -1.80
CA ARG A 289 3.54 -42.11 -2.31
C ARG A 289 2.47 -41.04 -2.61
N PRO A 290 1.83 -41.12 -3.80
CA PRO A 290 0.73 -40.21 -4.12
C PRO A 290 -0.25 -40.26 -2.94
N ARG A 291 -0.37 -39.15 -2.20
CA ARG A 291 -1.36 -39.08 -1.14
C ARG A 291 -2.73 -39.26 -1.78
N PRO A 292 -3.58 -40.17 -1.26
CA PRO A 292 -4.91 -40.35 -1.80
C PRO A 292 -5.68 -39.05 -1.64
N GLY A 293 -5.91 -38.36 -2.76
CA GLY A 293 -6.61 -37.09 -2.81
C GLY A 293 -6.77 -36.66 -4.26
N GLY A 294 -7.97 -36.25 -4.62
CA GLY A 294 -8.30 -35.81 -5.96
C GLY A 294 -7.50 -34.54 -6.38
N PRO A 295 -7.63 -34.12 -7.63
CA PRO A 295 -6.85 -33.01 -8.20
C PRO A 295 -6.99 -31.69 -7.41
N THR A 296 -8.14 -31.43 -6.80
CA THR A 296 -8.36 -30.27 -5.90
C THR A 296 -7.43 -30.30 -4.68
N ARG A 297 -7.23 -31.50 -4.09
CA ARG A 297 -6.32 -31.67 -2.95
C ARG A 297 -4.87 -31.40 -3.34
N ALA A 298 -4.47 -31.87 -4.51
CA ALA A 298 -3.11 -31.63 -5.00
C ALA A 298 -2.82 -30.14 -5.19
N VAL A 299 -3.79 -29.39 -5.72
CA VAL A 299 -3.68 -27.92 -5.86
C VAL A 299 -3.68 -27.24 -4.49
N PHE A 300 -4.53 -27.66 -3.58
CA PHE A 300 -4.56 -27.13 -2.20
C PHE A 300 -3.21 -27.31 -1.52
N ASP A 301 -2.63 -28.53 -1.52
CA ASP A 301 -1.34 -28.83 -0.89
C ASP A 301 -0.20 -28.02 -1.56
N ARG A 302 -0.24 -27.85 -2.90
CA ARG A 302 0.68 -26.99 -3.64
C ARG A 302 0.57 -25.54 -3.19
N GLU A 303 -0.64 -24.97 -3.12
CA GLU A 303 -0.87 -23.58 -2.71
C GLU A 303 -0.38 -23.34 -1.29
N ILE A 304 -0.74 -24.20 -0.33
CA ILE A 304 -0.24 -24.09 1.05
C ILE A 304 1.28 -24.08 1.08
N THR A 305 1.93 -25.03 0.37
CA THR A 305 3.39 -25.09 0.30
C THR A 305 3.97 -23.82 -0.31
N THR A 306 3.34 -23.28 -1.35
CA THR A 306 3.80 -22.07 -2.04
C THR A 306 3.69 -20.84 -1.14
N TRP A 307 2.59 -20.69 -0.38
CA TRP A 307 2.43 -19.59 0.58
C TRP A 307 3.55 -19.53 1.63
N PHE A 308 4.06 -20.68 2.06
CA PHE A 308 5.16 -20.74 3.03
C PHE A 308 6.56 -20.64 2.41
N ARG A 309 6.73 -21.04 1.14
CA ARG A 309 8.04 -21.08 0.46
C ARG A 309 8.33 -19.86 -0.40
N ASP A 310 7.32 -19.29 -1.05
CA ASP A 310 7.49 -18.08 -1.87
C ASP A 310 7.65 -16.85 -0.96
N PRO A 311 8.79 -16.14 -1.04
CA PRO A 311 9.06 -14.99 -0.20
C PRO A 311 8.04 -13.86 -0.39
N HIS A 312 7.52 -13.64 -1.62
CA HIS A 312 6.52 -12.60 -1.89
C HIS A 312 5.17 -12.92 -1.24
N ARG A 313 4.69 -14.17 -1.38
CA ARG A 313 3.44 -14.61 -0.75
C ARG A 313 3.56 -14.61 0.75
N ARG A 314 4.70 -15.08 1.29
CA ARG A 314 4.97 -15.08 2.72
C ARG A 314 4.98 -13.68 3.31
N LEU A 315 5.67 -12.73 2.64
CA LEU A 315 5.66 -11.31 3.04
C LEU A 315 4.22 -10.77 3.07
N GLY A 316 3.46 -11.02 2.01
CA GLY A 316 2.04 -10.64 1.94
C GLY A 316 1.21 -11.23 3.08
N ALA A 317 1.36 -12.52 3.37
CA ALA A 317 0.65 -13.18 4.45
C ALA A 317 1.01 -12.60 5.83
N ILE A 318 2.29 -12.32 6.07
CA ILE A 318 2.76 -11.75 7.34
C ILE A 318 2.09 -10.40 7.61
N HIS A 319 2.12 -9.47 6.65
CA HIS A 319 1.52 -8.16 6.91
C HIS A 319 -0.02 -8.20 6.94
N ALA A 320 -0.65 -9.11 6.19
CA ALA A 320 -2.09 -9.31 6.28
C ALA A 320 -2.56 -9.75 7.67
N TRP A 321 -1.69 -10.42 8.45
CA TRP A 321 -1.96 -10.83 9.82
C TRP A 321 -1.51 -9.82 10.88
N ILE A 322 -0.32 -9.25 10.74
CA ILE A 322 0.20 -8.29 11.72
C ILE A 322 -0.66 -7.02 11.73
N THR A 323 -1.13 -6.54 10.57
CA THR A 323 -1.93 -5.32 10.48
C THR A 323 -3.19 -5.35 11.36
N PRO A 324 -4.07 -6.38 11.27
CA PRO A 324 -5.23 -6.47 12.16
C PRO A 324 -4.86 -6.54 13.65
N LEU A 325 -3.77 -7.24 14.00
CA LEU A 325 -3.31 -7.33 15.39
C LEU A 325 -2.85 -5.96 15.93
N VAL A 326 -2.15 -5.17 15.11
CA VAL A 326 -1.78 -3.80 15.48
C VAL A 326 -3.03 -2.91 15.58
N MET A 327 -4.02 -3.08 14.68
CA MET A 327 -5.30 -2.38 14.79
C MET A 327 -6.02 -2.70 16.10
N VAL A 328 -6.03 -3.97 16.53
CA VAL A 328 -6.56 -4.35 17.85
C VAL A 328 -5.83 -3.59 18.96
N ALA A 329 -4.49 -3.56 18.93
CA ALA A 329 -3.70 -2.86 19.94
C ALA A 329 -3.96 -1.34 19.96
N LEU A 330 -4.30 -0.73 18.82
CA LEU A 330 -4.64 0.69 18.72
C LEU A 330 -6.05 1.01 19.23
N VAL A 331 -7.02 0.12 19.00
CA VAL A 331 -8.44 0.35 19.30
C VAL A 331 -8.80 -0.11 20.72
N ALA A 332 -8.25 -1.23 21.20
CA ALA A 332 -8.60 -1.83 22.46
C ALA A 332 -8.51 -0.89 23.70
N PRO A 333 -7.47 -0.03 23.83
CA PRO A 333 -7.36 0.85 24.99
C PRO A 333 -8.27 2.10 24.90
N THR A 334 -9.08 2.24 23.86
CA THR A 334 -9.94 3.42 23.64
C THR A 334 -11.39 3.18 24.08
N SER A 335 -12.17 4.25 24.24
CA SER A 335 -13.63 4.16 24.46
C SER A 335 -14.38 3.53 23.28
N TRP A 336 -13.72 3.32 22.15
CA TRP A 336 -14.26 2.67 20.95
C TRP A 336 -13.93 1.17 20.86
N SER A 337 -13.60 0.53 22.00
CA SER A 337 -13.36 -0.91 22.07
C SER A 337 -14.53 -1.76 21.54
N TRP A 338 -15.76 -1.25 21.56
CA TRP A 338 -16.94 -1.85 20.94
C TRP A 338 -16.78 -2.09 19.42
N ALA A 339 -15.88 -1.34 18.75
CA ALA A 339 -15.60 -1.48 17.31
C ALA A 339 -14.60 -2.61 16.99
N LEU A 340 -13.95 -3.23 17.98
CA LEU A 340 -12.96 -4.30 17.78
C LEU A 340 -13.43 -5.42 16.85
N PRO A 341 -14.69 -5.93 16.94
CA PRO A 341 -15.13 -7.02 16.06
C PRO A 341 -15.08 -6.69 14.57
N PHE A 342 -15.18 -5.40 14.19
CA PHE A 342 -15.12 -4.98 12.79
C PHE A 342 -13.72 -5.11 12.17
N ILE A 343 -12.68 -5.26 13.00
CA ILE A 343 -11.31 -5.53 12.53
C ILE A 343 -11.24 -6.84 11.74
N GLY A 344 -12.13 -7.80 12.02
CA GLY A 344 -12.22 -9.02 11.24
C GLY A 344 -12.57 -8.78 9.75
N VAL A 345 -13.45 -7.83 9.46
CA VAL A 345 -13.75 -7.45 8.08
C VAL A 345 -12.49 -6.95 7.38
N MET A 346 -11.69 -6.12 8.07
CA MET A 346 -10.42 -5.61 7.53
C MET A 346 -9.40 -6.74 7.33
N ALA A 347 -9.33 -7.72 8.24
CA ALA A 347 -8.46 -8.88 8.09
C ALA A 347 -8.83 -9.71 6.85
N ALA A 348 -10.12 -9.93 6.58
CA ALA A 348 -10.58 -10.59 5.36
C ALA A 348 -10.19 -9.81 4.10
N VAL A 349 -10.37 -8.49 4.12
CA VAL A 349 -9.98 -7.59 3.02
C VAL A 349 -8.48 -7.66 2.74
N LEU A 350 -7.63 -7.57 3.76
CA LEU A 350 -6.18 -7.64 3.61
C LEU A 350 -5.74 -9.01 3.08
N GLY A 351 -6.33 -10.10 3.59
CA GLY A 351 -6.11 -11.45 3.07
C GLY A 351 -6.50 -11.60 1.60
N ALA A 352 -7.56 -10.92 1.16
CA ALA A 352 -7.97 -10.89 -0.23
C ALA A 352 -7.00 -10.10 -1.11
N MET A 353 -6.56 -8.92 -0.65
CA MET A 353 -5.63 -8.05 -1.37
C MET A 353 -4.29 -8.72 -1.66
N VAL A 354 -3.77 -9.53 -0.72
CA VAL A 354 -2.51 -10.25 -0.93
C VAL A 354 -2.69 -11.47 -1.84
N ALA A 355 -3.90 -12.02 -1.94
CA ALA A 355 -4.18 -13.19 -2.76
C ALA A 355 -4.60 -12.86 -4.21
N VAL A 356 -4.94 -11.61 -4.52
CA VAL A 356 -5.52 -11.22 -5.81
C VAL A 356 -4.58 -11.47 -6.99
N ASN A 357 -3.24 -11.43 -6.81
CA ASN A 357 -2.27 -11.55 -7.89
C ASN A 357 -1.57 -12.93 -7.96
N THR A 358 -2.13 -13.96 -7.31
CA THR A 358 -1.47 -15.28 -7.21
C THR A 358 -1.23 -15.94 -8.57
N TYR A 359 -2.08 -15.75 -9.58
CA TYR A 359 -1.86 -16.27 -10.94
C TYR A 359 -0.65 -15.64 -11.62
N ALA A 360 -0.48 -14.34 -11.52
CA ALA A 360 0.69 -13.66 -12.06
C ALA A 360 1.97 -14.02 -11.28
N LEU A 361 1.87 -14.35 -10.00
CA LEU A 361 2.97 -14.86 -9.20
C LEU A 361 3.42 -16.26 -9.63
N ASP A 362 2.50 -17.11 -10.09
CA ASP A 362 2.84 -18.43 -10.65
C ASP A 362 3.59 -18.32 -12.00
N GLY A 363 3.41 -17.22 -12.73
CA GLY A 363 4.10 -16.97 -13.99
C GLY A 363 3.81 -18.02 -15.05
N THR A 364 4.85 -18.43 -15.79
CA THR A 364 4.74 -19.43 -16.86
C THR A 364 4.33 -20.81 -16.38
N ALA A 365 4.42 -21.15 -15.08
CA ALA A 365 3.95 -22.43 -14.54
C ALA A 365 2.42 -22.65 -14.78
N LEU A 366 1.70 -21.60 -15.16
CA LEU A 366 0.29 -21.64 -15.54
C LEU A 366 0.01 -22.63 -16.69
N TRP A 367 0.99 -22.93 -17.54
CA TRP A 367 0.85 -23.88 -18.65
C TRP A 367 0.36 -25.25 -18.16
N GLN A 368 0.80 -25.71 -16.98
CA GLN A 368 0.40 -27.02 -16.42
C GLN A 368 -1.11 -27.11 -16.20
N ILE A 369 -1.74 -26.00 -15.75
CA ILE A 369 -3.18 -25.94 -15.52
C ILE A 369 -3.94 -25.91 -16.83
N LEU A 370 -3.39 -25.25 -17.86
CA LEU A 370 -4.04 -25.11 -19.17
C LEU A 370 -4.00 -26.41 -19.99
N THR A 371 -2.93 -27.19 -19.86
CA THR A 371 -2.74 -28.44 -20.63
C THR A 371 -3.37 -29.66 -19.96
N THR A 372 -3.67 -29.60 -18.66
CA THR A 372 -4.24 -30.75 -17.94
C THR A 372 -5.78 -30.70 -17.97
N PRO A 373 -6.46 -31.73 -18.50
CA PRO A 373 -7.92 -31.78 -18.54
C PRO A 373 -8.55 -31.67 -17.14
N GLY A 374 -9.53 -30.78 -17.00
CA GLY A 374 -10.23 -30.60 -15.72
C GLY A 374 -9.48 -29.81 -14.64
N ALA A 375 -8.18 -29.49 -14.84
CA ALA A 375 -7.35 -28.84 -13.84
C ALA A 375 -7.86 -27.42 -13.45
N ILE A 376 -8.47 -26.66 -14.36
CA ILE A 376 -8.99 -25.33 -14.05
C ILE A 376 -10.02 -25.35 -12.91
N ARG A 377 -10.91 -26.38 -12.89
CA ARG A 377 -11.87 -26.53 -11.78
C ARG A 377 -11.19 -26.86 -10.47
N ALA A 378 -10.21 -27.74 -10.53
CA ALA A 378 -9.41 -28.14 -9.37
C ALA A 378 -8.58 -26.97 -8.85
N ASP A 379 -8.01 -26.17 -9.74
CA ASP A 379 -7.18 -25.00 -9.40
C ASP A 379 -8.00 -23.93 -8.66
N VAL A 380 -9.11 -23.49 -9.23
CA VAL A 380 -9.98 -22.48 -8.57
C VAL A 380 -10.42 -22.96 -7.18
N ARG A 381 -10.90 -24.21 -7.05
CA ARG A 381 -11.33 -24.76 -5.76
C ARG A 381 -10.18 -24.95 -4.78
N GLY A 382 -9.05 -25.45 -5.24
CA GLY A 382 -7.86 -25.63 -4.41
C GLY A 382 -7.34 -24.34 -3.82
N ARG A 383 -7.32 -23.25 -4.63
CA ARG A 383 -6.95 -21.90 -4.18
C ARG A 383 -7.96 -21.33 -3.19
N GLN A 384 -9.25 -21.50 -3.44
CA GLN A 384 -10.32 -21.08 -2.52
C GLN A 384 -10.18 -21.79 -1.16
N LEU A 385 -9.97 -23.09 -1.15
CA LEU A 385 -9.76 -23.85 0.08
C LEU A 385 -8.48 -23.45 0.82
N ALA A 386 -7.38 -23.24 0.09
CA ALA A 386 -6.14 -22.77 0.68
C ALA A 386 -6.31 -21.37 1.30
N TRP A 387 -7.01 -20.47 0.62
CA TRP A 387 -7.30 -19.13 1.14
C TRP A 387 -8.19 -19.20 2.40
N LEU A 388 -9.24 -20.03 2.37
CA LEU A 388 -10.11 -20.23 3.53
C LEU A 388 -9.33 -20.74 4.75
N LEU A 389 -8.42 -21.68 4.55
CA LEU A 389 -7.60 -22.20 5.65
C LEU A 389 -6.63 -21.15 6.18
N LEU A 390 -5.96 -20.40 5.30
CA LEU A 390 -4.91 -19.44 5.69
C LEU A 390 -5.47 -18.13 6.24
N PHE A 391 -6.59 -17.68 5.72
CA PHE A 391 -7.16 -16.37 6.07
C PHE A 391 -8.60 -16.47 6.58
N GLY A 392 -9.48 -17.22 5.93
CA GLY A 392 -10.91 -17.20 6.23
C GLY A 392 -11.25 -17.73 7.62
N ILE A 393 -10.83 -18.95 7.93
CA ILE A 393 -11.09 -19.59 9.24
C ILE A 393 -10.44 -18.79 10.37
N PRO A 394 -9.14 -18.43 10.30
CA PRO A 394 -8.51 -17.66 11.37
C PRO A 394 -9.12 -16.27 11.55
N THR A 395 -9.54 -15.60 10.46
CA THR A 395 -10.22 -14.29 10.54
C THR A 395 -11.56 -14.41 11.25
N SER A 396 -12.35 -15.44 10.93
CA SER A 396 -13.62 -15.70 11.60
C SER A 396 -13.42 -16.03 13.09
N ALA A 397 -12.38 -16.79 13.42
CA ALA A 397 -12.02 -17.11 14.80
C ALA A 397 -11.56 -15.85 15.57
N LEU A 398 -10.73 -15.00 14.94
CA LEU A 398 -10.32 -13.72 15.53
C LEU A 398 -11.54 -12.84 15.82
N THR A 399 -12.45 -12.71 14.85
CA THR A 399 -13.65 -11.89 15.02
C THR A 399 -14.52 -12.41 16.16
N LEU A 400 -14.71 -13.73 16.22
CA LEU A 400 -15.48 -14.36 17.32
C LEU A 400 -14.82 -14.05 18.67
N ALA A 401 -13.50 -14.18 18.79
CA ALA A 401 -12.78 -13.84 20.01
C ALA A 401 -12.95 -12.36 20.38
N LEU A 402 -12.87 -11.45 19.38
CA LEU A 402 -13.08 -10.02 19.60
C LEU A 402 -14.53 -9.70 19.99
N CYS A 403 -15.53 -10.41 19.46
CA CYS A 403 -16.92 -10.30 19.90
C CYS A 403 -17.10 -10.67 21.37
N LEU A 404 -16.41 -11.71 21.83
CA LEU A 404 -16.50 -12.18 23.21
C LEU A 404 -15.79 -11.23 24.21
N VAL A 405 -14.71 -10.58 23.77
CA VAL A 405 -13.90 -9.72 24.66
C VAL A 405 -14.44 -8.28 24.71
N SER A 406 -15.00 -7.77 23.60
CA SER A 406 -15.37 -6.35 23.49
C SER A 406 -16.75 -6.02 24.06
N GLU A 407 -17.56 -7.02 24.43
CA GLU A 407 -18.97 -6.83 24.85
C GLU A 407 -19.77 -5.91 23.92
N SER A 408 -19.42 -5.93 22.62
CA SER A 408 -19.98 -5.02 21.64
C SER A 408 -21.46 -5.30 21.39
N PRO A 409 -22.34 -4.27 21.44
CA PRO A 409 -23.75 -4.43 21.08
C PRO A 409 -23.95 -4.81 19.61
N LEU A 410 -22.92 -4.56 18.76
CA LEU A 410 -22.92 -4.86 17.34
C LEU A 410 -22.16 -6.16 16.99
N ALA A 411 -21.84 -7.00 17.98
CA ALA A 411 -21.05 -8.22 17.79
C ALA A 411 -21.63 -9.13 16.70
N ALA A 412 -22.95 -9.38 16.70
CA ALA A 412 -23.62 -10.22 15.72
C ALA A 412 -23.55 -9.63 14.31
N VAL A 413 -23.70 -8.30 14.17
CA VAL A 413 -23.56 -7.58 12.91
C VAL A 413 -22.13 -7.72 12.38
N ALA A 414 -21.13 -7.44 13.21
CA ALA A 414 -19.71 -7.50 12.84
C ALA A 414 -19.29 -8.93 12.44
N PHE A 415 -19.78 -9.94 13.16
CA PHE A 415 -19.52 -11.33 12.82
C PHE A 415 -20.18 -11.72 11.49
N GLY A 416 -21.43 -11.31 11.25
CA GLY A 416 -22.13 -11.50 9.97
C GLY A 416 -21.38 -10.82 8.81
N MET A 417 -20.94 -9.56 8.99
CA MET A 417 -20.12 -8.84 8.02
C MET A 417 -18.82 -9.58 7.71
N THR A 418 -18.16 -10.13 8.74
CA THR A 418 -16.92 -10.88 8.55
C THR A 418 -17.13 -12.16 7.76
N LEU A 419 -18.23 -12.90 7.99
CA LEU A 419 -18.56 -14.09 7.21
C LEU A 419 -18.85 -13.75 5.75
N ALA A 420 -19.61 -12.69 5.49
CA ALA A 420 -19.86 -12.18 4.15
C ALA A 420 -18.54 -11.74 3.45
N ALA A 421 -17.70 -10.97 4.15
CA ALA A 421 -16.39 -10.54 3.67
C ALA A 421 -15.49 -11.73 3.33
N THR A 422 -15.44 -12.74 4.20
CA THR A 422 -14.63 -13.94 4.01
C THR A 422 -15.03 -14.72 2.76
N GLY A 423 -16.33 -14.90 2.54
CA GLY A 423 -16.83 -15.56 1.34
C GLY A 423 -16.58 -14.74 0.08
N ALA A 424 -16.85 -13.43 0.12
CA ALA A 424 -16.56 -12.52 -0.99
C ALA A 424 -15.08 -12.49 -1.35
N ALA A 425 -14.19 -12.43 -0.36
CA ALA A 425 -12.74 -12.45 -0.53
C ALA A 425 -12.25 -13.76 -1.18
N CYS A 426 -12.71 -14.90 -0.64
CA CYS A 426 -12.41 -16.23 -1.16
C CYS A 426 -12.83 -16.39 -2.63
N ALA A 427 -13.99 -15.84 -3.00
CA ALA A 427 -14.54 -15.92 -4.34
C ALA A 427 -13.86 -14.96 -5.34
N SER A 428 -13.66 -13.71 -4.92
CA SER A 428 -13.20 -12.63 -5.81
C SER A 428 -11.68 -12.64 -6.03
N ALA A 429 -10.86 -13.16 -5.11
CA ALA A 429 -9.41 -13.20 -5.29
C ALA A 429 -8.98 -13.97 -6.55
N PRO A 430 -9.39 -15.24 -6.78
CA PRO A 430 -9.06 -15.92 -8.03
C PRO A 430 -9.75 -15.31 -9.25
N TRP A 431 -10.95 -14.75 -9.11
CA TRP A 431 -11.68 -14.12 -10.20
C TRP A 431 -10.95 -12.86 -10.72
N LEU A 432 -10.57 -11.96 -9.82
CA LEU A 432 -9.82 -10.76 -10.18
C LEU A 432 -8.39 -11.07 -10.64
N GLY A 433 -7.77 -12.11 -10.08
CA GLY A 433 -6.46 -12.58 -10.52
C GLY A 433 -6.43 -13.00 -12.00
N VAL A 434 -7.55 -13.49 -12.54
CA VAL A 434 -7.70 -13.79 -13.97
C VAL A 434 -8.14 -12.55 -14.76
N LEU A 435 -8.94 -11.66 -14.16
CA LEU A 435 -9.52 -10.50 -14.85
C LEU A 435 -8.51 -9.35 -14.97
N MET A 436 -7.73 -9.10 -13.92
CA MET A 436 -6.81 -7.97 -13.77
C MET A 436 -5.40 -8.44 -13.32
N PRO A 437 -4.76 -9.36 -14.05
CA PRO A 437 -3.45 -9.87 -13.66
C PRO A 437 -2.39 -8.77 -13.77
N ALA A 438 -1.64 -8.56 -12.71
CA ALA A 438 -0.48 -7.67 -12.73
C ALA A 438 0.77 -8.46 -13.15
N ILE A 439 1.04 -8.46 -14.46
CA ILE A 439 2.12 -9.21 -15.07
C ILE A 439 3.44 -8.46 -14.87
N GLY A 440 4.46 -9.17 -14.42
CA GLY A 440 5.84 -8.71 -14.28
C GLY A 440 6.80 -9.76 -14.84
N PRO A 441 8.11 -9.64 -14.57
CA PRO A 441 9.09 -10.64 -14.96
C PRO A 441 8.69 -12.04 -14.49
N ASP A 442 9.06 -13.08 -15.26
CA ASP A 442 8.80 -14.48 -14.89
C ASP A 442 9.38 -14.77 -13.50
N ALA A 443 8.72 -15.65 -12.76
CA ALA A 443 9.16 -16.10 -11.44
C ALA A 443 10.61 -16.65 -11.46
N ARG A 444 11.05 -17.23 -12.59
CA ARG A 444 12.41 -17.74 -12.81
C ARG A 444 13.46 -16.62 -12.96
N GLU A 445 13.04 -15.44 -13.41
CA GLU A 445 13.91 -14.28 -13.62
C GLU A 445 13.96 -13.35 -12.41
N ARG A 446 13.13 -13.60 -11.40
CA ARG A 446 13.10 -12.81 -10.17
C ARG A 446 14.27 -13.17 -9.28
N VAL A 447 15.32 -12.36 -9.35
CA VAL A 447 16.57 -12.58 -8.61
C VAL A 447 16.48 -12.07 -7.16
N ALA A 448 15.60 -11.11 -6.87
CA ALA A 448 15.44 -10.50 -5.56
C ALA A 448 13.97 -10.25 -5.23
N LEU A 449 13.65 -10.13 -3.93
CA LEU A 449 12.31 -9.71 -3.47
C LEU A 449 11.86 -8.36 -4.06
N SER A 450 12.81 -7.51 -4.40
CA SER A 450 12.59 -6.24 -5.09
C SER A 450 12.36 -6.39 -6.60
N SER A 451 12.55 -7.59 -7.18
CA SER A 451 12.24 -7.87 -8.58
C SER A 451 10.73 -7.80 -8.74
N ARG A 452 10.28 -6.79 -9.48
CA ARG A 452 8.86 -6.41 -9.54
C ARG A 452 8.04 -7.50 -10.22
N THR A 453 7.10 -8.08 -9.49
CA THR A 453 5.83 -8.47 -10.11
C THR A 453 5.18 -7.21 -10.65
N GLY A 454 4.33 -7.28 -11.66
CA GLY A 454 3.57 -6.10 -12.10
C GLY A 454 2.84 -5.45 -10.92
N ASN A 455 2.41 -4.21 -11.06
CA ASN A 455 1.71 -3.50 -10.00
C ASN A 455 0.26 -4.00 -9.85
N PRO A 456 -0.10 -4.72 -8.77
CA PRO A 456 -1.44 -5.23 -8.57
C PRO A 456 -2.41 -4.20 -7.97
N ALA A 457 -2.01 -2.93 -7.78
CA ALA A 457 -2.79 -1.93 -7.03
C ALA A 457 -4.24 -1.80 -7.56
N GLY A 458 -4.45 -1.78 -8.87
CA GLY A 458 -5.79 -1.72 -9.45
C GLY A 458 -6.67 -2.90 -9.03
N ALA A 459 -6.14 -4.12 -9.07
CA ALA A 459 -6.85 -5.31 -8.62
C ALA A 459 -7.06 -5.32 -7.10
N GLN A 460 -6.08 -4.82 -6.34
CA GLN A 460 -6.16 -4.71 -4.89
C GLN A 460 -7.23 -3.70 -4.43
N TYR A 461 -7.32 -2.53 -5.05
CA TYR A 461 -8.39 -1.56 -4.74
C TYR A 461 -9.76 -2.07 -5.17
N THR A 462 -9.83 -2.78 -6.30
CA THR A 462 -11.09 -3.37 -6.76
C THR A 462 -11.58 -4.44 -5.78
N ILE A 463 -10.70 -5.34 -5.32
CA ILE A 463 -11.09 -6.38 -4.36
C ILE A 463 -11.43 -5.79 -2.99
N PHE A 464 -10.70 -4.75 -2.55
CA PHE A 464 -11.03 -3.98 -1.36
C PHE A 464 -12.46 -3.45 -1.42
N ALA A 465 -12.82 -2.76 -2.52
CA ALA A 465 -14.14 -2.18 -2.70
C ALA A 465 -15.24 -3.26 -2.76
N ILE A 466 -15.01 -4.36 -3.48
CA ILE A 466 -15.99 -5.46 -3.58
C ILE A 466 -16.23 -6.11 -2.23
N VAL A 467 -15.17 -6.50 -1.52
CA VAL A 467 -15.29 -7.21 -0.23
C VAL A 467 -15.94 -6.31 0.81
N LEU A 468 -15.55 -5.03 0.85
CA LEU A 468 -16.13 -4.07 1.77
C LEU A 468 -17.60 -3.81 1.45
N ALA A 469 -17.97 -3.63 0.18
CA ALA A 469 -19.36 -3.44 -0.22
C ALA A 469 -20.24 -4.65 0.14
N VAL A 470 -19.76 -5.87 -0.13
CA VAL A 470 -20.51 -7.10 0.20
C VAL A 470 -20.69 -7.26 1.72
N ALA A 471 -19.70 -6.82 2.51
CA ALA A 471 -19.79 -6.87 3.97
C ALA A 471 -20.73 -5.80 4.54
N VAL A 472 -20.66 -4.56 4.04
CA VAL A 472 -21.32 -3.39 4.64
C VAL A 472 -22.75 -3.19 4.14
N LEU A 473 -23.02 -3.42 2.83
CA LEU A 473 -24.34 -3.15 2.27
C LEU A 473 -25.50 -3.89 2.95
N PRO A 474 -25.40 -5.19 3.31
CA PRO A 474 -26.51 -5.91 3.90
C PRO A 474 -26.96 -5.32 5.26
N PRO A 475 -26.10 -5.11 6.25
CA PRO A 475 -26.52 -4.50 7.52
C PRO A 475 -26.99 -3.05 7.35
N VAL A 476 -26.42 -2.28 6.43
CA VAL A 476 -26.88 -0.92 6.14
C VAL A 476 -28.29 -0.94 5.55
N LEU A 477 -28.59 -1.83 4.61
CA LEU A 477 -29.93 -1.97 4.03
C LEU A 477 -30.96 -2.42 5.07
N ILE A 478 -30.60 -3.34 5.96
CA ILE A 478 -31.46 -3.74 7.09
C ILE A 478 -31.75 -2.54 7.97
N HIS A 479 -30.73 -1.78 8.36
CA HIS A 479 -30.89 -0.60 9.19
C HIS A 479 -31.81 0.46 8.52
N LEU A 480 -31.58 0.76 7.24
CA LEU A 480 -32.37 1.73 6.48
C LEU A 480 -33.82 1.27 6.25
N SER A 481 -34.10 -0.04 6.24
CA SER A 481 -35.46 -0.55 6.13
C SER A 481 -36.28 -0.40 7.42
N GLY A 482 -35.66 -0.02 8.54
CA GLY A 482 -36.29 0.04 9.85
C GLY A 482 -36.72 -1.33 10.40
N ALA A 483 -36.27 -2.42 9.79
CA ALA A 483 -36.59 -3.78 10.23
C ALA A 483 -35.86 -4.12 11.54
N ASP A 484 -36.60 -4.50 12.56
CA ASP A 484 -36.02 -5.05 13.77
C ASP A 484 -35.68 -6.53 13.55
N VAL A 485 -34.40 -6.77 13.26
CA VAL A 485 -33.91 -8.10 12.90
C VAL A 485 -33.23 -8.75 14.10
N PRO A 486 -33.68 -9.95 14.53
CA PRO A 486 -33.07 -10.65 15.65
C PRO A 486 -31.58 -10.91 15.43
N TRP A 487 -30.78 -10.77 16.49
CA TRP A 487 -29.33 -10.86 16.45
C TRP A 487 -28.75 -12.09 15.70
N PRO A 488 -29.36 -13.32 15.75
CA PRO A 488 -28.81 -14.48 15.05
C PRO A 488 -28.88 -14.37 13.52
N VAL A 489 -29.81 -13.57 13.00
CA VAL A 489 -30.01 -13.45 11.54
C VAL A 489 -28.78 -12.86 10.85
N HIS A 490 -28.05 -11.93 11.48
CA HIS A 490 -26.88 -11.31 10.88
C HIS A 490 -25.77 -12.30 10.52
N PRO A 491 -25.32 -13.23 11.42
CA PRO A 491 -24.35 -14.26 11.06
C PRO A 491 -24.84 -15.22 9.96
N PHE A 492 -26.11 -15.66 10.03
CA PHE A 492 -26.68 -16.54 9.01
C PHE A 492 -26.75 -15.86 7.64
N LEU A 493 -27.21 -14.62 7.59
CA LEU A 493 -27.23 -13.84 6.36
C LEU A 493 -25.82 -13.64 5.80
N GLY A 494 -24.87 -13.27 6.65
CA GLY A 494 -23.46 -13.12 6.26
C GLY A 494 -22.89 -14.40 5.68
N ALA A 495 -23.13 -15.54 6.33
CA ALA A 495 -22.72 -16.85 5.84
C ALA A 495 -23.37 -17.19 4.48
N ALA A 496 -24.68 -16.96 4.35
CA ALA A 496 -25.42 -17.20 3.09
C ALA A 496 -24.88 -16.36 1.94
N ILE A 497 -24.63 -15.07 2.18
CA ILE A 497 -24.01 -14.16 1.19
C ILE A 497 -22.61 -14.64 0.84
N GLY A 498 -21.79 -15.00 1.82
CA GLY A 498 -20.44 -15.51 1.61
C GLY A 498 -20.41 -16.79 0.76
N VAL A 499 -21.24 -17.77 1.08
CA VAL A 499 -21.40 -19.00 0.30
C VAL A 499 -21.92 -18.71 -1.09
N GLY A 500 -22.93 -17.83 -1.20
CA GLY A 500 -23.49 -17.37 -2.48
C GLY A 500 -22.42 -16.74 -3.39
N ALA A 501 -21.52 -15.94 -2.83
CA ALA A 501 -20.40 -15.34 -3.57
C ALA A 501 -19.44 -16.44 -4.08
N VAL A 502 -19.06 -17.42 -3.24
CA VAL A 502 -18.18 -18.52 -3.65
C VAL A 502 -18.81 -19.37 -4.76
N VAL A 503 -20.06 -19.73 -4.63
CA VAL A 503 -20.77 -20.54 -5.63
C VAL A 503 -20.97 -19.73 -6.92
N GLY A 504 -21.43 -18.48 -6.79
CA GLY A 504 -21.74 -17.59 -7.92
C GLY A 504 -20.52 -17.24 -8.77
N LEU A 505 -19.38 -16.90 -8.14
CA LEU A 505 -18.17 -16.49 -8.88
C LEU A 505 -17.31 -17.66 -9.36
N SER A 506 -17.46 -18.88 -8.82
CA SER A 506 -16.66 -20.05 -9.23
C SER A 506 -16.87 -20.42 -10.70
N SER A 507 -18.08 -20.33 -11.23
CA SER A 507 -18.37 -20.64 -12.65
C SER A 507 -17.86 -19.57 -13.62
N PRO A 508 -18.14 -18.27 -13.41
CA PRO A 508 -17.55 -17.19 -14.21
C PRO A 508 -16.02 -17.22 -14.23
N THR A 509 -15.37 -17.46 -13.08
CA THR A 509 -13.91 -17.57 -12.98
C THR A 509 -13.37 -18.66 -13.89
N ARG A 510 -13.95 -19.86 -13.83
CA ARG A 510 -13.53 -20.98 -14.69
C ARG A 510 -13.77 -20.71 -16.17
N SER A 511 -14.92 -20.15 -16.52
CA SER A 511 -15.28 -19.79 -17.90
C SER A 511 -14.29 -18.74 -18.45
N ARG A 512 -14.02 -17.71 -17.67
CA ARG A 512 -13.06 -16.67 -18.03
C ARG A 512 -11.66 -17.24 -18.21
N PHE A 513 -11.21 -18.04 -17.26
CA PHE A 513 -9.88 -18.66 -17.29
C PHE A 513 -9.68 -19.56 -18.52
N ARG A 514 -10.69 -20.34 -18.94
CA ARG A 514 -10.65 -21.12 -20.18
C ARG A 514 -10.46 -20.25 -21.42
N ARG A 515 -11.14 -19.10 -21.48
CA ARG A 515 -11.10 -18.19 -22.64
C ARG A 515 -9.83 -17.38 -22.72
N THR A 516 -9.32 -16.89 -21.58
CA THR A 516 -8.21 -15.94 -21.54
C THR A 516 -6.88 -16.57 -21.12
N GLY A 517 -6.89 -17.83 -20.64
CA GLY A 517 -5.70 -18.51 -20.11
C GLY A 517 -4.52 -18.58 -21.10
N PRO A 518 -4.73 -18.96 -22.38
CA PRO A 518 -3.64 -18.96 -23.36
C PRO A 518 -3.05 -17.57 -23.60
N ALA A 519 -3.89 -16.54 -23.68
CA ALA A 519 -3.42 -15.15 -23.82
C ALA A 519 -2.68 -14.67 -22.56
N LEU A 520 -3.15 -15.09 -21.39
CA LEU A 520 -2.51 -14.80 -20.10
C LEU A 520 -1.11 -15.44 -20.04
N LEU A 521 -0.98 -16.70 -20.46
CA LEU A 521 0.32 -17.38 -20.54
C LEU A 521 1.27 -16.66 -21.49
N SER A 522 0.82 -16.32 -22.70
CA SER A 522 1.64 -15.59 -23.69
C SER A 522 2.06 -14.20 -23.19
N ALA A 523 1.20 -13.52 -22.43
CA ALA A 523 1.54 -12.24 -21.81
C ALA A 523 2.58 -12.42 -20.69
N MET A 524 2.51 -13.50 -19.91
CA MET A 524 3.50 -13.84 -18.89
C MET A 524 4.87 -14.19 -19.48
N GLU A 525 4.89 -14.93 -20.60
CA GLU A 525 6.13 -15.27 -21.31
C GLU A 525 6.83 -14.02 -21.87
N SER A 526 6.05 -13.06 -22.35
CA SER A 526 6.61 -11.83 -22.93
C SER A 526 6.86 -10.71 -21.93
N GLY A 527 6.32 -10.80 -20.71
CA GLY A 527 6.31 -9.70 -19.73
C GLY A 527 5.45 -8.49 -20.15
N ASP A 528 4.64 -8.64 -21.22
CA ASP A 528 3.86 -7.55 -21.84
C ASP A 528 2.34 -7.73 -21.63
N SER A 529 1.78 -6.95 -20.72
CA SER A 529 0.33 -6.94 -20.45
C SER A 529 -0.52 -6.41 -21.61
N SER A 530 0.06 -5.69 -22.58
CA SER A 530 -0.68 -5.15 -23.73
C SER A 530 -1.26 -6.26 -24.63
N ARG A 531 -0.66 -7.44 -24.62
CA ARG A 531 -1.13 -8.62 -25.34
C ARG A 531 -2.51 -9.11 -24.86
N LEU A 532 -2.85 -8.93 -23.59
CA LEU A 532 -4.16 -9.26 -23.06
C LEU A 532 -5.27 -8.39 -23.64
N ARG A 533 -4.97 -7.15 -24.00
CA ARG A 533 -5.92 -6.19 -24.58
C ARG A 533 -6.19 -6.45 -26.08
N ARG A 534 -5.28 -7.11 -26.79
CA ARG A 534 -5.36 -7.36 -28.23
C ARG A 534 -6.07 -8.67 -28.62
N SER A 535 -6.27 -9.57 -27.66
CA SER A 535 -6.73 -10.95 -27.89
C SER A 535 -8.20 -11.16 -28.33
N PRO A 536 -9.19 -10.29 -28.18
CA PRO A 536 -10.58 -10.65 -28.52
C PRO A 536 -10.91 -10.73 -30.02
N ARG A 537 -10.06 -10.19 -30.90
CA ARG A 537 -10.36 -10.13 -32.36
C ARG A 537 -9.54 -11.08 -33.24
N ALA A 538 -8.43 -11.60 -32.75
CA ALA A 538 -7.55 -12.46 -33.57
C ALA A 538 -7.97 -13.93 -33.58
N SER A 539 -8.58 -14.44 -32.51
CA SER A 539 -8.96 -15.86 -32.41
C SER A 539 -10.17 -16.26 -33.27
N SER A 540 -11.01 -15.31 -33.65
CA SER A 540 -12.16 -15.61 -34.54
C SER A 540 -11.76 -15.69 -36.01
N ARG A 541 -10.60 -15.19 -36.42
CA ARG A 541 -10.14 -15.32 -37.82
C ARG A 541 -9.44 -16.65 -38.06
N VAL A 542 -8.58 -17.11 -37.11
CA VAL A 542 -7.84 -18.38 -37.28
C VAL A 542 -8.77 -19.60 -37.27
N VAL A 543 -9.88 -19.55 -36.54
CA VAL A 543 -10.87 -20.65 -36.54
C VAL A 543 -11.71 -20.64 -37.80
N ARG A 544 -11.86 -19.52 -38.51
CA ARG A 544 -12.60 -19.44 -39.79
C ARG A 544 -11.74 -19.81 -41.01
N GLU A 545 -10.44 -19.75 -40.91
CA GLU A 545 -9.55 -20.15 -42.00
C GLU A 545 -9.13 -21.63 -41.91
N ALA A 546 -9.47 -22.33 -40.81
CA ALA A 546 -9.22 -23.75 -40.61
C ALA A 546 -10.49 -24.63 -40.72
N SER A 547 -11.64 -24.04 -41.00
CA SER A 547 -12.90 -24.73 -41.33
C SER A 547 -13.28 -24.50 -42.83
#